data_5b78f476773ae2ab4891ade6110e6849
#
_entry.id   5b78f476773ae2ab4891ade6110e6849
#
_cell.length_a   1.000
_cell.length_b   1.000
_cell.length_c   1.000
_cell.angle_alpha   90.00
_cell.angle_beta   90.00
_cell.angle_gamma   90.00
#
_symmetry.space_group_name_H-M   'P 1'
#
loop_
_entity.id
_entity.type
_entity.pdbx_description
1 polymer ?
#
loop_
_entity_poly.entity_id
_entity_poly.type
_entity_poly.pdbx_seq_one_letter_code
_entity_poly.pdbx_strand_id
1 'polypeptide(L)'
;MRGGNRASGTEAAGLGVTGPHGGGFSGRVGWGARPAVVVIDLVRAYTHPDGPFALPDARAAVDATTELVGTARGKDVPVYWTVVRYSPGLADGGLFVRKVPALACFAEDAAGDWGDLALEPEANEVVVVKQYASAFFGTSLAPTLHAGGVDTVVLAGVSTSGCVRATAMDALNSGFHPQVVRQACADRTPVLHENNLADLDAKYADVIDLSEALVHL
;
A
#
# COMPACT_ATOMS: atom_id res chain seq x y z
N MET A 1 23.40 62.75 -16.63
CA MET A 1 23.25 62.13 -15.31
C MET A 1 22.87 60.65 -15.56
N ARG A 2 23.67 59.75 -15.03
CA ARG A 2 23.61 58.32 -15.33
C ARG A 2 22.73 57.63 -14.29
N GLY A 3 21.67 56.93 -14.73
CA GLY A 3 20.83 56.06 -13.90
C GLY A 3 21.10 54.60 -14.20
N GLY A 4 21.79 53.91 -13.31
CA GLY A 4 22.12 52.49 -13.46
C GLY A 4 20.93 51.59 -13.19
N ASN A 5 20.68 50.68 -14.10
CA ASN A 5 19.72 49.62 -14.01
C ASN A 5 20.41 48.45 -13.28
N ARG A 6 19.96 48.10 -12.06
CA ARG A 6 20.36 46.88 -11.37
C ARG A 6 19.35 45.77 -11.70
N ALA A 7 19.76 44.85 -12.54
CA ALA A 7 19.07 43.59 -12.72
C ALA A 7 19.33 42.73 -11.48
N SER A 8 18.28 42.43 -10.73
CA SER A 8 18.28 41.42 -9.68
C SER A 8 18.21 40.03 -10.33
N GLY A 9 19.35 39.37 -10.45
CA GLY A 9 19.41 37.97 -10.82
C GLY A 9 18.89 37.10 -9.67
N THR A 10 17.75 36.48 -9.84
CA THR A 10 17.30 35.38 -9.04
C THR A 10 18.09 34.14 -9.48
N GLU A 11 19.11 33.78 -8.72
CA GLU A 11 19.75 32.46 -8.85
C GLU A 11 18.70 31.38 -8.53
N ALA A 12 18.28 30.63 -9.54
CA ALA A 12 17.58 29.40 -9.38
C ALA A 12 18.56 28.41 -8.71
N ALA A 13 18.33 28.08 -7.45
CA ALA A 13 19.04 27.01 -6.75
C ALA A 13 18.89 25.74 -7.58
N GLY A 14 19.99 25.28 -8.17
CA GLY A 14 20.05 24.01 -8.90
C GLY A 14 19.73 22.87 -7.97
N LEU A 15 18.58 22.23 -8.17
CA LEU A 15 18.24 20.94 -7.57
C LEU A 15 19.22 19.91 -8.15
N GLY A 16 20.31 19.69 -7.44
CA GLY A 16 21.27 18.62 -7.74
C GLY A 16 20.64 17.26 -7.43
N VAL A 17 20.03 16.66 -8.44
CA VAL A 17 19.43 15.33 -8.34
C VAL A 17 20.49 14.30 -8.63
N THR A 18 21.13 13.76 -7.59
CA THR A 18 22.01 12.60 -7.64
C THR A 18 21.46 11.47 -6.76
N GLY A 19 20.39 10.82 -7.22
CA GLY A 19 19.87 9.59 -6.61
C GLY A 19 20.00 8.40 -7.57
N PRO A 20 19.85 7.16 -7.09
CA PRO A 20 19.99 5.94 -7.91
C PRO A 20 19.00 5.85 -9.09
N HIS A 21 17.99 6.71 -9.15
CA HIS A 21 16.94 6.68 -10.16
C HIS A 21 17.09 7.70 -11.30
N GLY A 22 18.21 8.42 -11.41
CA GLY A 22 18.52 9.34 -12.53
C GLY A 22 17.43 10.38 -12.83
N GLY A 23 17.77 11.65 -12.78
CA GLY A 23 17.00 12.74 -13.38
C GLY A 23 15.58 12.96 -12.89
N GLY A 24 15.36 13.55 -11.72
CA GLY A 24 14.06 14.08 -11.31
C GLY A 24 13.14 13.16 -10.49
N PHE A 25 13.47 11.88 -10.35
CA PHE A 25 12.68 10.89 -9.61
C PHE A 25 13.39 10.46 -8.31
N SER A 26 13.65 11.38 -7.39
CA SER A 26 14.39 11.10 -6.15
C SER A 26 13.85 11.86 -4.94
N GLY A 27 12.68 12.49 -5.08
CA GLY A 27 12.01 13.15 -3.98
C GLY A 27 11.40 12.13 -3.01
N ARG A 28 11.24 12.53 -1.75
CA ARG A 28 10.47 11.78 -0.74
C ARG A 28 9.26 12.61 -0.33
N VAL A 29 8.14 11.92 -0.09
CA VAL A 29 6.95 12.57 0.48
C VAL A 29 7.09 12.76 1.99
N GLY A 30 7.93 11.96 2.63
CA GLY A 30 8.18 11.99 4.07
C GLY A 30 6.98 11.55 4.92
N TRP A 31 7.11 11.77 6.22
CA TRP A 31 6.09 11.43 7.21
C TRP A 31 5.27 12.66 7.58
N GLY A 32 3.96 12.46 7.73
CA GLY A 32 3.08 13.41 8.43
C GLY A 32 3.12 13.20 9.94
N ALA A 33 2.08 13.65 10.62
CA ALA A 33 2.00 13.62 12.09
C ALA A 33 1.08 12.50 12.61
N ARG A 34 0.22 11.91 11.78
CA ARG A 34 -0.83 10.96 12.19
C ARG A 34 -0.86 9.74 11.28
N PRO A 35 0.01 8.74 11.54
CA PRO A 35 0.08 7.53 10.75
C PRO A 35 -1.11 6.60 11.03
N ALA A 36 -1.41 5.75 10.04
CA ALA A 36 -2.24 4.56 10.16
C ALA A 36 -1.63 3.43 9.35
N VAL A 37 -1.74 2.19 9.82
CA VAL A 37 -1.33 1.01 9.08
C VAL A 37 -2.50 0.53 8.21
N VAL A 38 -2.23 0.23 6.94
CA VAL A 38 -3.21 -0.38 6.01
C VAL A 38 -2.63 -1.70 5.51
N VAL A 39 -3.22 -2.81 5.95
CA VAL A 39 -2.83 -4.17 5.53
C VAL A 39 -3.69 -4.58 4.34
N ILE A 40 -3.05 -4.77 3.19
CA ILE A 40 -3.71 -4.95 1.90
C ILE A 40 -3.75 -6.44 1.54
N ASP A 41 -4.96 -7.01 1.52
CA ASP A 41 -5.28 -8.33 1.00
C ASP A 41 -4.37 -9.48 1.48
N LEU A 42 -3.86 -9.40 2.71
CA LEU A 42 -3.03 -10.44 3.29
C LEU A 42 -3.93 -11.62 3.72
N VAL A 43 -4.52 -12.29 2.71
CA VAL A 43 -5.51 -13.36 2.87
C VAL A 43 -4.95 -14.73 2.51
N ARG A 44 -5.65 -15.78 2.92
CA ARG A 44 -5.25 -17.20 2.75
C ARG A 44 -4.96 -17.57 1.29
N ALA A 45 -5.66 -16.99 0.32
CA ALA A 45 -5.40 -17.24 -1.10
C ALA A 45 -3.95 -16.95 -1.52
N TYR A 46 -3.28 -16.01 -0.86
CA TYR A 46 -1.89 -15.63 -1.13
C TYR A 46 -0.89 -16.27 -0.16
N THR A 47 -1.32 -16.52 1.10
CA THR A 47 -0.42 -16.92 2.18
C THR A 47 -0.38 -18.43 2.44
N HIS A 48 -1.43 -19.17 2.03
CA HIS A 48 -1.47 -20.61 2.14
C HIS A 48 -0.75 -21.27 0.96
N PRO A 49 0.05 -22.35 1.17
CA PRO A 49 0.80 -23.00 0.08
C PRO A 49 -0.08 -23.51 -1.08
N ASP A 50 -1.29 -23.96 -0.77
CA ASP A 50 -2.27 -24.47 -1.75
C ASP A 50 -3.21 -23.37 -2.26
N GLY A 51 -2.98 -22.12 -1.88
CA GLY A 51 -3.81 -20.99 -2.29
C GLY A 51 -3.72 -20.72 -3.80
N PRO A 52 -4.83 -20.30 -4.44
CA PRO A 52 -4.85 -20.05 -5.89
C PRO A 52 -3.90 -18.94 -6.34
N PHE A 53 -3.40 -18.14 -5.42
CA PHE A 53 -2.44 -17.05 -5.63
C PHE A 53 -1.20 -17.20 -4.75
N ALA A 54 -0.88 -18.40 -4.25
CA ALA A 54 0.22 -18.63 -3.31
C ALA A 54 1.51 -17.92 -3.74
N LEU A 55 2.10 -17.15 -2.81
CA LEU A 55 3.32 -16.37 -3.04
C LEU A 55 4.51 -17.04 -2.34
N PRO A 56 5.69 -17.09 -2.97
CA PRO A 56 6.87 -17.75 -2.40
C PRO A 56 7.32 -17.14 -1.07
N ASP A 57 7.26 -15.82 -0.94
CA ASP A 57 7.74 -15.08 0.25
C ASP A 57 6.60 -14.64 1.19
N ALA A 58 5.40 -15.21 1.03
CA ALA A 58 4.23 -14.82 1.83
C ALA A 58 4.48 -14.95 3.34
N ARG A 59 5.21 -15.97 3.79
CA ARG A 59 5.49 -16.17 5.21
C ARG A 59 6.30 -15.02 5.79
N ALA A 60 7.34 -14.56 5.09
CA ALA A 60 8.15 -13.44 5.54
C ALA A 60 7.34 -12.13 5.62
N ALA A 61 6.46 -11.89 4.62
CA ALA A 61 5.57 -10.73 4.64
C ALA A 61 4.54 -10.79 5.78
N VAL A 62 4.00 -11.98 6.10
CA VAL A 62 3.10 -12.18 7.26
C VAL A 62 3.83 -11.90 8.56
N ASP A 63 5.04 -12.42 8.74
CA ASP A 63 5.84 -12.23 9.96
C ASP A 63 6.17 -10.73 10.16
N ALA A 64 6.61 -10.03 9.11
CA ALA A 64 6.87 -8.59 9.15
C ALA A 64 5.61 -7.76 9.41
N THR A 65 4.47 -8.13 8.79
CA THR A 65 3.19 -7.46 9.05
C THR A 65 2.72 -7.69 10.48
N THR A 66 2.96 -8.87 11.05
CA THR A 66 2.62 -9.17 12.45
C THR A 66 3.37 -8.23 13.41
N GLU A 67 4.67 -8.00 13.18
CA GLU A 67 5.48 -7.09 13.96
C GLU A 67 5.00 -5.63 13.80
N LEU A 68 4.73 -5.21 12.56
CA LEU A 68 4.23 -3.87 12.25
C LEU A 68 2.90 -3.58 12.95
N VAL A 69 1.92 -4.49 12.81
CA VAL A 69 0.58 -4.38 13.43
C VAL A 69 0.67 -4.43 14.95
N GLY A 70 1.49 -5.33 15.51
CA GLY A 70 1.71 -5.41 16.95
C GLY A 70 2.27 -4.10 17.53
N THR A 71 3.19 -3.46 16.82
CA THR A 71 3.74 -2.16 17.22
C THR A 71 2.71 -1.05 17.10
N ALA A 72 1.93 -1.02 16.01
CA ALA A 72 0.86 -0.05 15.80
C ALA A 72 -0.18 -0.11 16.94
N ARG A 73 -0.64 -1.31 17.28
CA ARG A 73 -1.56 -1.55 18.40
C ARG A 73 -0.98 -1.10 19.75
N GLY A 74 0.29 -1.40 20.00
CA GLY A 74 0.97 -0.99 21.23
C GLY A 74 1.17 0.53 21.39
N LYS A 75 1.03 1.29 20.30
CA LYS A 75 1.16 2.75 20.25
C LYS A 75 -0.16 3.47 19.94
N ASP A 76 -1.29 2.77 19.98
CA ASP A 76 -2.62 3.29 19.64
C ASP A 76 -2.70 3.87 18.21
N VAL A 77 -1.88 3.38 17.28
CA VAL A 77 -1.93 3.74 15.87
C VAL A 77 -3.01 2.90 15.18
N PRO A 78 -3.97 3.53 14.48
CA PRO A 78 -5.08 2.80 13.82
C PRO A 78 -4.59 1.79 12.78
N VAL A 79 -5.23 0.62 12.75
CA VAL A 79 -4.99 -0.43 11.76
C VAL A 79 -6.25 -0.63 10.92
N TYR A 80 -6.08 -0.65 9.60
CA TYR A 80 -7.10 -0.93 8.60
C TYR A 80 -6.71 -2.15 7.80
N TRP A 81 -7.69 -2.97 7.47
CA TRP A 81 -7.53 -4.18 6.68
C TRP A 81 -8.29 -4.08 5.39
N THR A 82 -7.81 -4.71 4.33
CA THR A 82 -8.61 -4.86 3.12
C THR A 82 -8.73 -6.31 2.71
N VAL A 83 -9.89 -6.64 2.15
CA VAL A 83 -10.16 -7.92 1.52
C VAL A 83 -10.87 -7.71 0.19
N VAL A 84 -10.54 -8.54 -0.80
CA VAL A 84 -11.34 -8.63 -2.02
C VAL A 84 -12.52 -9.55 -1.74
N ARG A 85 -13.72 -9.11 -2.09
CA ARG A 85 -14.93 -9.94 -2.01
C ARG A 85 -15.88 -9.57 -3.13
N TYR A 86 -16.46 -10.57 -3.77
CA TYR A 86 -17.45 -10.41 -4.81
C TYR A 86 -18.79 -10.97 -4.38
N SER A 87 -19.86 -10.34 -4.85
CA SER A 87 -21.22 -10.83 -4.71
C SER A 87 -21.38 -12.23 -5.36
N PRO A 88 -22.37 -13.02 -4.93
CA PRO A 88 -22.64 -14.34 -5.53
C PRO A 88 -22.73 -14.28 -7.05
N GLY A 89 -22.15 -15.27 -7.71
CA GLY A 89 -22.08 -15.32 -9.18
C GLY A 89 -21.23 -14.23 -9.83
N LEU A 90 -20.37 -13.55 -9.06
CA LEU A 90 -19.44 -12.49 -9.53
C LEU A 90 -20.15 -11.29 -10.17
N ALA A 91 -21.35 -10.95 -9.71
CA ALA A 91 -22.18 -9.90 -10.29
C ALA A 91 -21.48 -8.51 -10.34
N ASP A 92 -20.56 -8.24 -9.42
CA ASP A 92 -19.76 -7.03 -9.28
C ASP A 92 -18.27 -7.20 -9.65
N GLY A 93 -17.87 -8.37 -10.19
CA GLY A 93 -16.47 -8.67 -10.54
C GLY A 93 -15.93 -7.92 -11.76
N GLY A 94 -16.82 -7.51 -12.66
CA GLY A 94 -16.50 -6.64 -13.81
C GLY A 94 -15.41 -7.19 -14.73
N LEU A 95 -14.61 -6.28 -15.29
CA LEU A 95 -13.50 -6.63 -16.18
C LEU A 95 -12.31 -7.22 -15.41
N PHE A 96 -12.19 -6.96 -14.13
CA PHE A 96 -11.07 -7.46 -13.34
C PHE A 96 -11.13 -8.99 -13.20
N VAL A 97 -12.29 -9.55 -12.88
CA VAL A 97 -12.50 -11.00 -12.84
C VAL A 97 -12.35 -11.62 -14.24
N ARG A 98 -12.82 -10.93 -15.29
CA ARG A 98 -12.62 -11.40 -16.68
C ARG A 98 -11.13 -11.48 -17.07
N LYS A 99 -10.32 -10.53 -16.59
CA LYS A 99 -8.87 -10.51 -16.84
C LYS A 99 -8.13 -11.54 -15.99
N VAL A 100 -8.58 -11.76 -14.75
CA VAL A 100 -7.96 -12.68 -13.79
C VAL A 100 -9.03 -13.62 -13.22
N PRO A 101 -9.40 -14.69 -13.97
CA PRO A 101 -10.52 -15.57 -13.58
C PRO A 101 -10.35 -16.24 -12.22
N ALA A 102 -9.12 -16.46 -11.76
CA ALA A 102 -8.83 -17.02 -10.43
C ALA A 102 -9.40 -16.18 -9.28
N LEU A 103 -9.68 -14.87 -9.48
CA LEU A 103 -10.35 -14.01 -8.50
C LEU A 103 -11.74 -14.51 -8.10
N ALA A 104 -12.32 -15.44 -8.86
CA ALA A 104 -13.58 -16.11 -8.49
C ALA A 104 -13.52 -16.81 -7.14
N CYS A 105 -12.33 -17.14 -6.63
CA CYS A 105 -12.16 -17.70 -5.28
C CYS A 105 -12.60 -16.74 -4.15
N PHE A 106 -12.78 -15.45 -4.45
CA PHE A 106 -13.25 -14.43 -3.51
C PHE A 106 -14.75 -14.14 -3.60
N ALA A 107 -15.51 -14.89 -4.40
CA ALA A 107 -16.97 -14.77 -4.39
C ALA A 107 -17.55 -15.30 -3.08
N GLU A 108 -18.63 -14.68 -2.59
CA GLU A 108 -19.29 -15.09 -1.34
C GLU A 108 -19.85 -16.51 -1.41
N ASP A 109 -20.17 -17.00 -2.61
CA ASP A 109 -20.63 -18.35 -2.87
C ASP A 109 -19.52 -19.31 -3.31
N ALA A 110 -18.26 -18.88 -3.31
CA ALA A 110 -17.11 -19.75 -3.60
C ALA A 110 -16.86 -20.75 -2.48
N ALA A 111 -16.38 -21.92 -2.85
CA ALA A 111 -15.95 -22.91 -1.87
C ALA A 111 -14.61 -22.52 -1.21
N GLY A 112 -14.53 -22.71 0.11
CA GLY A 112 -13.31 -22.48 0.88
C GLY A 112 -13.25 -21.10 1.54
N ASP A 113 -12.15 -20.87 2.24
CA ASP A 113 -11.89 -19.70 3.10
C ASP A 113 -10.76 -18.83 2.54
N TRP A 114 -10.60 -18.82 1.22
CA TRP A 114 -9.49 -18.13 0.55
C TRP A 114 -9.46 -16.61 0.76
N GLY A 115 -10.63 -16.01 1.00
CA GLY A 115 -10.77 -14.59 1.30
C GLY A 115 -10.51 -14.22 2.76
N ASP A 116 -10.28 -15.19 3.65
CA ASP A 116 -10.04 -14.93 5.06
C ASP A 116 -8.64 -14.37 5.29
N LEU A 117 -8.54 -13.40 6.18
CA LEU A 117 -7.29 -12.76 6.54
C LEU A 117 -6.33 -13.77 7.21
N ALA A 118 -5.05 -13.67 6.91
CA ALA A 118 -4.00 -14.47 7.53
C ALA A 118 -3.67 -14.05 8.97
N LEU A 119 -4.06 -12.83 9.34
CA LEU A 119 -3.94 -12.26 10.69
C LEU A 119 -5.32 -11.80 11.16
N GLU A 120 -5.58 -11.94 12.45
CA GLU A 120 -6.88 -11.60 13.05
C GLU A 120 -6.97 -10.09 13.34
N PRO A 121 -7.95 -9.36 12.77
CA PRO A 121 -8.25 -7.98 13.17
C PRO A 121 -8.80 -7.93 14.59
N GLU A 122 -8.50 -6.86 15.32
CA GLU A 122 -9.19 -6.57 16.58
C GLU A 122 -10.60 -6.00 16.32
N ALA A 123 -11.49 -6.12 17.32
CA ALA A 123 -12.90 -5.76 17.17
C ALA A 123 -13.17 -4.28 16.84
N ASN A 124 -12.21 -3.40 17.12
CA ASN A 124 -12.25 -1.97 16.82
C ASN A 124 -11.54 -1.61 15.51
N GLU A 125 -10.94 -2.57 14.81
CA GLU A 125 -10.27 -2.35 13.54
C GLU A 125 -11.23 -2.49 12.37
N VAL A 126 -11.01 -1.66 11.34
CA VAL A 126 -11.90 -1.60 10.18
C VAL A 126 -11.40 -2.55 9.09
N VAL A 127 -12.29 -3.43 8.62
CA VAL A 127 -12.05 -4.27 7.43
C VAL A 127 -12.81 -3.67 6.25
N VAL A 128 -12.07 -3.23 5.24
CA VAL A 128 -12.61 -2.63 4.02
C VAL A 128 -12.76 -3.70 2.95
N VAL A 129 -13.97 -3.93 2.49
CA VAL A 129 -14.27 -4.81 1.36
C VAL A 129 -14.13 -4.03 0.06
N LYS A 130 -13.42 -4.61 -0.91
CA LYS A 130 -13.21 -3.99 -2.23
C LYS A 130 -13.37 -5.01 -3.36
N GLN A 131 -13.68 -4.53 -4.57
CA GLN A 131 -13.80 -5.34 -5.78
C GLN A 131 -12.67 -5.11 -6.78
N TYR A 132 -11.84 -4.07 -6.55
CA TYR A 132 -10.75 -3.66 -7.44
C TYR A 132 -9.41 -3.66 -6.73
N ALA A 133 -8.32 -3.46 -7.47
CA ALA A 133 -6.97 -3.55 -6.92
C ALA A 133 -6.70 -2.53 -5.81
N SER A 134 -7.03 -1.26 -6.04
CA SER A 134 -6.81 -0.21 -5.03
C SER A 134 -7.78 -0.31 -3.86
N ALA A 135 -7.26 -0.14 -2.64
CA ALA A 135 -8.07 -0.03 -1.42
C ALA A 135 -8.91 1.26 -1.37
N PHE A 136 -8.58 2.25 -2.19
CA PHE A 136 -9.29 3.54 -2.24
C PHE A 136 -10.40 3.54 -3.30
N PHE A 137 -10.21 2.82 -4.39
CA PHE A 137 -11.15 2.88 -5.52
C PHE A 137 -12.49 2.20 -5.18
N GLY A 138 -13.56 3.00 -5.15
CA GLY A 138 -14.92 2.52 -4.90
C GLY A 138 -15.20 2.10 -3.45
N THR A 139 -14.35 2.50 -2.50
CA THR A 139 -14.50 2.18 -1.07
C THR A 139 -14.68 3.43 -0.22
N SER A 140 -14.96 3.24 1.07
CA SER A 140 -15.01 4.31 2.06
C SER A 140 -13.64 4.60 2.73
N LEU A 141 -12.53 4.01 2.27
CA LEU A 141 -11.25 4.12 2.98
C LEU A 141 -10.78 5.57 3.10
N ALA A 142 -10.75 6.33 1.99
CA ALA A 142 -10.27 7.72 2.02
C ALA A 142 -11.08 8.60 3.00
N PRO A 143 -12.42 8.68 2.92
CA PRO A 143 -13.19 9.49 3.88
C PRO A 143 -13.05 8.97 5.32
N THR A 144 -12.88 7.66 5.55
CA THR A 144 -12.66 7.10 6.89
C THR A 144 -11.32 7.56 7.47
N LEU A 145 -10.24 7.48 6.70
CA LEU A 145 -8.91 7.97 7.11
C LEU A 145 -8.91 9.47 7.38
N HIS A 146 -9.53 10.27 6.50
CA HIS A 146 -9.64 11.72 6.70
C HIS A 146 -10.45 12.08 7.95
N ALA A 147 -11.56 11.38 8.20
CA ALA A 147 -12.37 11.59 9.40
C ALA A 147 -11.59 11.24 10.68
N GLY A 148 -10.68 10.25 10.62
CA GLY A 148 -9.73 9.91 11.68
C GLY A 148 -8.56 10.91 11.82
N GLY A 149 -8.46 11.88 10.90
CA GLY A 149 -7.36 12.85 10.85
C GLY A 149 -6.02 12.24 10.44
N VAL A 150 -6.04 11.07 9.80
CA VAL A 150 -4.85 10.40 9.27
C VAL A 150 -4.26 11.22 8.13
N ASP A 151 -2.95 11.36 8.08
CA ASP A 151 -2.20 12.01 7.01
C ASP A 151 -1.16 11.07 6.35
N THR A 152 -0.78 10.01 7.04
CA THR A 152 0.23 9.06 6.58
C THR A 152 -0.33 7.65 6.59
N VAL A 153 -0.15 6.91 5.49
CA VAL A 153 -0.58 5.51 5.38
C VAL A 153 0.64 4.60 5.23
N VAL A 154 0.82 3.72 6.20
CA VAL A 154 1.89 2.71 6.21
C VAL A 154 1.33 1.44 5.59
N LEU A 155 1.81 1.08 4.42
CA LEU A 155 1.25 0.04 3.57
C LEU A 155 2.02 -1.27 3.70
N ALA A 156 1.30 -2.34 3.99
CA ALA A 156 1.77 -3.72 4.01
C ALA A 156 0.81 -4.60 3.20
N GLY A 157 1.21 -5.80 2.84
CA GLY A 157 0.34 -6.80 2.22
C GLY A 157 0.74 -7.19 0.79
N VAL A 158 -0.24 -7.62 -0.02
CA VAL A 158 0.01 -8.28 -1.30
C VAL A 158 -0.98 -7.84 -2.39
N SER A 159 -0.60 -7.98 -3.66
CA SER A 159 0.77 -8.17 -4.15
C SER A 159 1.41 -6.82 -4.43
N THR A 160 2.72 -6.72 -4.31
CA THR A 160 3.47 -5.47 -4.50
C THR A 160 3.16 -4.83 -5.85
N SER A 161 3.16 -5.60 -6.93
CA SER A 161 2.86 -5.12 -8.30
C SER A 161 1.37 -4.87 -8.57
N GLY A 162 0.50 -5.29 -7.66
CA GLY A 162 -0.96 -5.25 -7.81
C GLY A 162 -1.61 -4.29 -6.81
N CYS A 163 -2.26 -4.88 -5.79
CA CYS A 163 -3.08 -4.11 -4.85
C CYS A 163 -2.25 -3.12 -4.01
N VAL A 164 -1.02 -3.46 -3.63
CA VAL A 164 -0.13 -2.53 -2.91
C VAL A 164 0.20 -1.33 -3.79
N ARG A 165 0.66 -1.57 -5.04
CA ARG A 165 0.96 -0.49 -5.99
C ARG A 165 -0.24 0.40 -6.27
N ALA A 166 -1.39 -0.19 -6.57
CA ALA A 166 -2.60 0.58 -6.86
C ALA A 166 -3.04 1.42 -5.67
N THR A 167 -2.96 0.87 -4.46
CA THR A 167 -3.30 1.57 -3.22
C THR A 167 -2.33 2.70 -2.91
N ALA A 168 -1.02 2.51 -3.09
CA ALA A 168 -0.02 3.55 -2.87
C ALA A 168 -0.21 4.75 -3.80
N MET A 169 -0.51 4.49 -5.09
CA MET A 169 -0.81 5.55 -6.06
C MET A 169 -2.05 6.34 -5.66
N ASP A 170 -3.13 5.66 -5.29
CA ASP A 170 -4.37 6.33 -4.91
C ASP A 170 -4.28 7.02 -3.54
N ALA A 171 -3.45 6.51 -2.62
CA ALA A 171 -3.13 7.19 -1.38
C ALA A 171 -2.48 8.55 -1.64
N LEU A 172 -1.44 8.60 -2.48
CA LEU A 172 -0.80 9.84 -2.90
C LEU A 172 -1.80 10.80 -3.56
N ASN A 173 -2.59 10.28 -4.51
CA ASN A 173 -3.61 11.06 -5.22
C ASN A 173 -4.72 11.59 -4.30
N SER A 174 -4.95 10.92 -3.16
CA SER A 174 -5.93 11.31 -2.14
C SER A 174 -5.34 12.23 -1.06
N GLY A 175 -4.07 12.62 -1.18
CA GLY A 175 -3.42 13.58 -0.28
C GLY A 175 -2.80 12.98 0.98
N PHE A 176 -2.58 11.66 1.01
CA PHE A 176 -1.84 10.99 2.08
C PHE A 176 -0.34 10.89 1.75
N HIS A 177 0.48 10.68 2.78
CA HIS A 177 1.89 10.31 2.68
C HIS A 177 2.02 8.78 2.65
N PRO A 178 2.15 8.11 1.50
CA PRO A 178 2.23 6.65 1.44
C PRO A 178 3.65 6.18 1.76
N GLN A 179 3.76 5.31 2.77
CA GLN A 179 4.98 4.64 3.19
C GLN A 179 4.82 3.14 2.94
N VAL A 180 5.56 2.56 2.00
CA VAL A 180 5.46 1.12 1.66
C VAL A 180 6.55 0.36 2.40
N VAL A 181 6.15 -0.55 3.28
CA VAL A 181 7.10 -1.37 4.07
C VAL A 181 7.57 -2.54 3.23
N ARG A 182 8.82 -2.49 2.76
CA ARG A 182 9.42 -3.49 1.86
C ARG A 182 9.22 -4.92 2.35
N GLN A 183 9.60 -5.21 3.59
CA GLN A 183 9.58 -6.56 4.16
C GLN A 183 8.16 -7.07 4.45
N ALA A 184 7.20 -6.16 4.61
CA ALA A 184 5.80 -6.49 4.85
C ALA A 184 4.99 -6.65 3.56
N CYS A 185 5.65 -6.62 2.39
CA CYS A 185 5.03 -6.83 1.08
C CYS A 185 5.63 -8.06 0.39
N ALA A 186 4.84 -8.71 -0.48
CA ALA A 186 5.30 -9.84 -1.29
C ALA A 186 4.71 -9.81 -2.70
N ASP A 187 5.34 -10.53 -3.64
CA ASP A 187 4.87 -10.71 -5.01
C ASP A 187 5.19 -12.11 -5.53
N ARG A 188 4.70 -12.44 -6.72
CA ARG A 188 4.83 -13.74 -7.41
C ARG A 188 6.30 -14.14 -7.67
N THR A 189 7.17 -13.16 -7.85
CA THR A 189 8.62 -13.37 -8.01
C THR A 189 9.40 -12.22 -7.39
N PRO A 190 10.64 -12.46 -6.91
CA PRO A 190 11.51 -11.41 -6.39
C PRO A 190 11.74 -10.26 -7.39
N VAL A 191 11.88 -10.57 -8.68
CA VAL A 191 12.10 -9.56 -9.73
C VAL A 191 10.91 -8.61 -9.85
N LEU A 192 9.67 -9.14 -9.81
CA LEU A 192 8.46 -8.30 -9.84
C LEU A 192 8.35 -7.45 -8.59
N HIS A 193 8.65 -8.02 -7.42
CA HIS A 193 8.65 -7.31 -6.15
C HIS A 193 9.60 -6.12 -6.19
N GLU A 194 10.89 -6.36 -6.45
CA GLU A 194 11.92 -5.33 -6.44
C GLU A 194 11.69 -4.24 -7.49
N ASN A 195 11.33 -4.60 -8.72
CA ASN A 195 11.05 -3.62 -9.77
C ASN A 195 9.87 -2.71 -9.43
N ASN A 196 8.82 -3.26 -8.80
CA ASN A 196 7.67 -2.45 -8.40
C ASN A 196 7.97 -1.58 -7.17
N LEU A 197 8.76 -2.06 -6.21
CA LEU A 197 9.24 -1.22 -5.11
C LEU A 197 10.10 -0.05 -5.63
N ALA A 198 11.03 -0.31 -6.55
CA ALA A 198 11.85 0.73 -7.16
C ALA A 198 11.01 1.79 -7.90
N ASP A 199 9.98 1.36 -8.63
CA ASP A 199 9.10 2.27 -9.36
C ASP A 199 8.15 3.05 -8.43
N LEU A 200 7.71 2.43 -7.33
CA LEU A 200 6.96 3.09 -6.26
C LEU A 200 7.80 4.17 -5.57
N ASP A 201 9.02 3.82 -5.15
CA ASP A 201 9.95 4.73 -4.49
C ASP A 201 10.32 5.93 -5.36
N ALA A 202 10.44 5.70 -6.66
CA ALA A 202 10.76 6.77 -7.61
C ALA A 202 9.63 7.80 -7.79
N LYS A 203 8.35 7.42 -7.60
CA LYS A 203 7.23 8.24 -8.15
C LYS A 203 6.02 8.41 -7.23
N TYR A 204 5.69 7.43 -6.40
CA TYR A 204 4.34 7.33 -5.82
C TYR A 204 4.32 7.18 -4.30
N ALA A 205 5.40 6.69 -3.70
CA ALA A 205 5.48 6.41 -2.28
C ALA A 205 6.92 6.45 -1.81
N ASP A 206 7.15 6.57 -0.52
CA ASP A 206 8.45 6.24 0.03
C ASP A 206 8.49 4.74 0.35
N VAL A 207 9.46 4.01 -0.19
CA VAL A 207 9.70 2.62 0.18
C VAL A 207 10.68 2.62 1.35
N ILE A 208 10.26 2.03 2.45
CA ILE A 208 10.97 2.06 3.73
C ILE A 208 11.22 0.64 4.25
N ASP A 209 12.20 0.49 5.12
CA ASP A 209 12.41 -0.74 5.85
C ASP A 209 11.46 -0.84 7.06
N LEU A 210 11.16 -2.08 7.49
CA LEU A 210 10.32 -2.33 8.66
C LEU A 210 10.83 -1.58 9.90
N SER A 211 12.13 -1.59 10.14
CA SER A 211 12.74 -0.90 11.28
C SER A 211 12.47 0.62 11.28
N GLU A 212 12.45 1.25 10.11
CA GLU A 212 12.07 2.66 9.98
C GLU A 212 10.59 2.86 10.31
N ALA A 213 9.71 2.01 9.77
CA ALA A 213 8.28 2.07 10.08
C ALA A 213 8.00 1.96 11.58
N LEU A 214 8.64 1.00 12.27
CA LEU A 214 8.45 0.78 13.71
C LEU A 214 8.86 1.98 14.59
N VAL A 215 9.83 2.77 14.12
CA VAL A 215 10.26 3.99 14.82
C VAL A 215 9.23 5.11 14.69
N HIS A 216 8.61 5.22 13.51
CA HIS A 216 7.71 6.34 13.18
C HIS A 216 6.23 6.10 13.56
N LEU A 217 5.83 4.86 13.83
CA LEU A 217 4.54 4.58 14.47
C LEU A 217 4.57 5.02 15.92
#